data_773f7ef825530bef259fe0f0654bf367
#
_entry.id   773f7ef825530bef259fe0f0654bf367
#
_cell.length_a   1.000
_cell.length_b   1.000
_cell.length_c   1.000
_cell.angle_alpha   90.00
_cell.angle_beta   90.00
_cell.angle_gamma   90.00
#
_symmetry.space_group_name_H-M   'P 1'
#
loop_
_entity.id
_entity.type
_entity.pdbx_description
1 polymer ?
#
loop_
_entity_poly.entity_id
_entity_poly.type
_entity_poly.pdbx_seq_one_letter_code
_entity_poly.pdbx_strand_id
1 'polypeptide(L)'
;MRLQSHSILKRIILLSLVLFAFSAVPRSSDRILVKIDKNQRVNIDESVVQDVTVIQELDSCWIAEVSSEQYATLQQVGATCEILDPLPAAKVYYLLLAASDQIHAIEPLGHLTVIEDQACLFWTEGEDFWDLLPAQIQVKRLPERTAQRITFATEKQEPVVRLQEETLPNAKVLQMVGEVAKSNLSAYIQDLQNFQTRRAATTSLEAAGTYVYDFFRARGISAEYDPFTFSYQGITYATRNIVGSIQGKTVPEQIVIIGAHYDSTSDQPFTLAPGADDNASGSAAVMEIARIMSNYSFDYTVRFICFSAEELGLLGSRHYTQEDARKGETILGMIDLDMIGYAAKVNEDLDLIANNPSEWLANLFVSCTGTYTTVSVLKAIRPAAAGSDHSSFWDQGYSAVMGIEAYPLVNPYYHRTTDTLATLNMDFAASVTQAALATAATLARPVSTPLSPTNVAAHSVIVRSLFSRFKTVLLSWKSTDPTVIGFNLYRSTTPYVNFQRINSAPVKTSDYTDRFLEPNRSYYYVVTAVDGQGRESNYSNEVRDDQKN
;
A
#
# COMPACT_ATOMS: atom_id res chain seq x y z
N MET A 1 -18.25 -65.52 -0.01
CA MET A 1 -18.31 -64.10 0.34
C MET A 1 -16.90 -63.47 0.25
N ARG A 2 -16.43 -63.29 -0.93
CA ARG A 2 -15.20 -62.58 -1.29
C ARG A 2 -15.58 -61.81 -2.57
N LEU A 3 -15.52 -60.50 -2.55
CA LEU A 3 -15.53 -59.57 -3.70
C LEU A 3 -16.21 -58.25 -3.28
N GLN A 4 -15.44 -57.36 -2.67
CA GLN A 4 -15.74 -55.90 -2.65
C GLN A 4 -14.64 -55.13 -1.82
N SER A 5 -13.37 -55.29 -2.17
CA SER A 5 -12.30 -54.50 -1.53
C SER A 5 -11.28 -53.92 -2.53
N HIS A 6 -11.56 -53.93 -3.82
CA HIS A 6 -10.61 -53.47 -4.85
C HIS A 6 -10.98 -52.17 -5.56
N SER A 7 -12.12 -51.53 -5.21
CA SER A 7 -12.52 -50.29 -5.89
C SER A 7 -12.22 -48.99 -5.11
N ILE A 8 -11.90 -49.08 -3.85
CA ILE A 8 -11.63 -47.90 -2.99
C ILE A 8 -10.14 -47.51 -3.07
N LEU A 9 -9.24 -48.48 -3.25
CA LEU A 9 -7.81 -48.20 -3.33
C LEU A 9 -7.37 -47.55 -4.65
N LYS A 10 -8.13 -47.73 -5.74
CA LYS A 10 -7.86 -47.06 -7.03
C LYS A 10 -8.38 -45.63 -7.13
N ARG A 11 -9.29 -45.19 -6.24
CA ARG A 11 -9.76 -43.80 -6.21
C ARG A 11 -8.93 -42.90 -5.30
N ILE A 12 -8.15 -43.46 -4.38
CA ILE A 12 -7.25 -42.67 -3.50
C ILE A 12 -5.91 -42.42 -4.19
N ILE A 13 -5.47 -43.27 -5.12
CA ILE A 13 -4.24 -43.07 -5.89
C ILE A 13 -4.44 -42.08 -7.06
N LEU A 14 -5.67 -41.84 -7.51
CA LEU A 14 -5.96 -40.86 -8.56
C LEU A 14 -6.20 -39.43 -8.01
N LEU A 15 -6.44 -39.26 -6.70
CA LEU A 15 -6.59 -37.94 -6.07
C LEU A 15 -5.28 -37.39 -5.48
N SER A 16 -4.24 -38.22 -5.36
CA SER A 16 -2.92 -37.77 -4.89
C SER A 16 -1.93 -37.44 -6.02
N LEU A 17 -2.34 -37.53 -7.29
CA LEU A 17 -1.52 -37.20 -8.47
C LEU A 17 -1.97 -35.93 -9.20
N VAL A 18 -2.95 -35.19 -8.65
CA VAL A 18 -3.40 -33.89 -9.20
C VAL A 18 -2.90 -32.71 -8.33
N LEU A 19 -2.20 -32.97 -7.22
CA LEU A 19 -1.73 -31.94 -6.28
C LEU A 19 -0.22 -31.65 -6.36
N PHE A 20 0.49 -32.13 -7.41
CA PHE A 20 1.91 -31.80 -7.64
C PHE A 20 2.21 -31.62 -9.12
N ALA A 21 1.59 -30.60 -9.74
CA ALA A 21 1.98 -30.13 -11.06
C ALA A 21 1.84 -28.61 -11.19
N PHE A 22 2.23 -27.86 -10.13
CA PHE A 22 2.77 -26.52 -10.31
C PHE A 22 4.29 -26.61 -10.13
N SER A 23 4.90 -27.49 -10.91
CA SER A 23 6.33 -27.44 -11.19
C SER A 23 6.57 -26.28 -12.15
N ALA A 24 7.56 -25.46 -11.82
CA ALA A 24 8.12 -24.45 -12.68
C ALA A 24 8.03 -24.86 -14.16
N VAL A 25 7.33 -24.07 -14.96
CA VAL A 25 7.37 -24.21 -16.42
C VAL A 25 8.84 -24.16 -16.81
N PRO A 26 9.42 -25.20 -17.45
CA PRO A 26 10.82 -25.17 -17.81
C PRO A 26 11.06 -23.94 -18.68
N ARG A 27 12.11 -23.18 -18.37
CA ARG A 27 12.59 -22.07 -19.20
C ARG A 27 12.78 -22.60 -20.61
N SER A 28 11.87 -22.29 -21.51
CA SER A 28 12.04 -22.56 -22.93
C SER A 28 13.24 -21.74 -23.39
N SER A 29 14.25 -22.40 -23.93
CA SER A 29 15.44 -21.78 -24.50
C SER A 29 15.15 -20.94 -25.76
N ASP A 30 13.86 -20.71 -26.05
CA ASP A 30 13.36 -20.10 -27.29
C ASP A 30 12.63 -18.76 -27.04
N ARG A 31 12.83 -18.13 -25.89
CA ARG A 31 12.28 -16.81 -25.58
C ARG A 31 13.32 -15.72 -25.80
N ILE A 32 12.90 -14.61 -26.41
CA ILE A 32 13.69 -13.39 -26.63
C ILE A 32 12.98 -12.20 -25.99
N LEU A 33 13.76 -11.25 -25.49
CA LEU A 33 13.24 -9.98 -24.98
C LEU A 33 13.21 -8.96 -26.12
N VAL A 34 12.08 -8.33 -26.31
CA VAL A 34 11.86 -7.40 -27.41
C VAL A 34 11.24 -6.09 -26.93
N LYS A 35 11.55 -5.00 -27.64
CA LYS A 35 10.83 -3.74 -27.64
C LYS A 35 9.82 -3.79 -28.80
N ILE A 36 8.57 -3.41 -28.53
CA ILE A 36 7.49 -3.34 -29.53
C ILE A 36 6.95 -1.91 -29.52
N ASP A 37 7.06 -1.18 -30.62
CA ASP A 37 6.59 0.20 -30.72
C ASP A 37 5.07 0.30 -30.78
N LYS A 38 4.49 1.23 -30.00
CA LYS A 38 3.05 1.53 -29.98
C LYS A 38 2.60 2.45 -31.13
N ASN A 39 3.50 3.25 -31.68
CA ASN A 39 3.16 4.38 -32.56
C ASN A 39 2.81 3.99 -34.01
N GLN A 40 2.72 2.71 -34.31
CA GLN A 40 2.33 2.26 -35.64
C GLN A 40 0.83 1.95 -35.71
N ARG A 41 0.15 2.53 -36.73
CA ARG A 41 -1.26 2.23 -37.08
C ARG A 41 -1.41 0.81 -37.68
N VAL A 42 -0.73 -0.16 -37.12
CA VAL A 42 -0.97 -1.56 -37.44
C VAL A 42 -2.12 -2.00 -36.57
N ASN A 43 -3.27 -2.33 -37.19
CA ASN A 43 -4.29 -3.12 -36.52
C ASN A 43 -3.66 -4.50 -36.28
N ILE A 44 -2.90 -4.63 -35.19
CA ILE A 44 -2.42 -5.92 -34.74
C ILE A 44 -3.70 -6.64 -34.29
N ASP A 45 -4.10 -7.67 -35.02
CA ASP A 45 -5.22 -8.52 -34.67
C ASP A 45 -5.00 -9.04 -33.25
N GLU A 46 -5.99 -8.89 -32.39
CA GLU A 46 -5.93 -9.35 -30.99
C GLU A 46 -5.46 -10.80 -30.86
N SER A 47 -5.74 -11.63 -31.88
CA SER A 47 -5.30 -13.03 -31.95
C SER A 47 -3.77 -13.19 -32.03
N VAL A 48 -3.04 -12.22 -32.57
CA VAL A 48 -1.58 -12.26 -32.74
C VAL A 48 -0.86 -11.90 -31.43
N VAL A 49 -1.50 -11.15 -30.57
CA VAL A 49 -0.89 -10.59 -29.33
C VAL A 49 -1.38 -11.31 -28.08
N GLN A 50 -2.42 -12.17 -28.18
CA GLN A 50 -3.00 -12.91 -27.06
C GLN A 50 -2.03 -13.74 -26.23
N ASP A 51 -0.88 -14.11 -26.81
CA ASP A 51 0.14 -14.94 -26.15
C ASP A 51 1.46 -14.20 -25.89
N VAL A 52 1.53 -12.88 -26.15
CA VAL A 52 2.72 -12.08 -25.86
C VAL A 52 2.74 -11.71 -24.37
N THR A 53 3.84 -12.03 -23.71
CA THR A 53 4.02 -11.66 -22.29
C THR A 53 4.67 -10.28 -22.23
N VAL A 54 3.89 -9.24 -21.95
CA VAL A 54 4.44 -7.90 -21.66
C VAL A 54 5.01 -7.89 -20.26
N ILE A 55 6.26 -7.47 -20.14
CA ILE A 55 6.96 -7.31 -18.87
C ILE A 55 6.79 -5.88 -18.36
N GLN A 56 6.83 -4.90 -19.26
CA GLN A 56 6.68 -3.49 -18.92
C GLN A 56 6.03 -2.72 -20.08
N GLU A 57 5.05 -1.90 -19.75
CA GLU A 57 4.51 -0.90 -20.64
C GLU A 57 5.24 0.44 -20.40
N LEU A 58 5.65 1.11 -21.50
CA LEU A 58 6.23 2.43 -21.51
C LEU A 58 5.36 3.38 -22.36
N ASP A 59 5.71 4.65 -22.44
CA ASP A 59 4.89 5.65 -23.13
C ASP A 59 4.79 5.36 -24.63
N SER A 60 5.89 5.02 -25.27
CA SER A 60 5.97 4.79 -26.73
C SER A 60 6.04 3.32 -27.13
N CYS A 61 6.29 2.40 -26.20
CA CYS A 61 6.53 0.99 -26.52
C CYS A 61 6.14 0.04 -25.39
N TRP A 62 6.23 -1.28 -25.67
CA TRP A 62 6.21 -2.35 -24.69
C TRP A 62 7.55 -3.08 -24.68
N ILE A 63 7.99 -3.49 -23.48
CA ILE A 63 9.03 -4.49 -23.30
C ILE A 63 8.33 -5.83 -23.07
N ALA A 64 8.59 -6.82 -23.90
CA ALA A 64 7.90 -8.09 -23.88
C ALA A 64 8.83 -9.29 -24.10
N GLU A 65 8.49 -10.44 -23.49
CA GLU A 65 9.09 -11.74 -23.84
C GLU A 65 8.22 -12.43 -24.89
N VAL A 66 8.83 -12.80 -26.01
CA VAL A 66 8.17 -13.51 -27.11
C VAL A 66 8.97 -14.74 -27.52
N SER A 67 8.30 -15.76 -28.09
CA SER A 67 9.00 -16.84 -28.80
C SER A 67 9.50 -16.37 -30.16
N SER A 68 10.45 -17.12 -30.76
CA SER A 68 10.92 -16.84 -32.11
C SER A 68 9.78 -16.87 -33.15
N GLU A 69 8.76 -17.73 -32.95
CA GLU A 69 7.59 -17.80 -33.80
C GLU A 69 6.69 -16.56 -33.63
N GLN A 70 6.45 -16.12 -32.39
CA GLN A 70 5.70 -14.90 -32.09
C GLN A 70 6.40 -13.66 -32.65
N TYR A 71 7.73 -13.58 -32.53
CA TYR A 71 8.52 -12.50 -33.12
C TYR A 71 8.35 -12.44 -34.65
N ALA A 72 8.47 -13.58 -35.32
CA ALA A 72 8.26 -13.65 -36.77
C ALA A 72 6.84 -13.24 -37.16
N THR A 73 5.83 -13.64 -36.39
CA THR A 73 4.43 -13.25 -36.61
C THR A 73 4.24 -11.76 -36.44
N LEU A 74 4.80 -11.14 -35.38
CA LEU A 74 4.74 -9.69 -35.17
C LEU A 74 5.37 -8.92 -36.34
N GLN A 75 6.51 -9.40 -36.87
CA GLN A 75 7.12 -8.79 -38.06
C GLN A 75 6.26 -8.93 -39.31
N GLN A 76 5.62 -10.08 -39.52
CA GLN A 76 4.75 -10.32 -40.68
C GLN A 76 3.51 -9.40 -40.69
N VAL A 77 2.96 -9.09 -39.53
CA VAL A 77 1.84 -8.13 -39.42
C VAL A 77 2.32 -6.68 -39.46
N GLY A 78 3.63 -6.43 -39.63
CA GLY A 78 4.20 -5.10 -39.77
C GLY A 78 4.48 -4.36 -38.46
N ALA A 79 4.50 -5.07 -37.31
CA ALA A 79 4.91 -4.48 -36.04
C ALA A 79 6.41 -4.15 -36.05
N THR A 80 6.79 -2.96 -35.61
CA THR A 80 8.20 -2.63 -35.38
C THR A 80 8.63 -3.22 -34.06
N CYS A 81 9.53 -4.21 -34.16
CA CYS A 81 10.07 -4.92 -33.02
C CYS A 81 11.60 -4.89 -33.07
N GLU A 82 12.20 -4.54 -31.95
CA GLU A 82 13.66 -4.57 -31.73
C GLU A 82 13.99 -5.64 -30.71
N ILE A 83 15.00 -6.49 -30.99
CA ILE A 83 15.48 -7.48 -30.03
C ILE A 83 16.38 -6.77 -29.03
N LEU A 84 15.97 -6.77 -27.75
CA LEU A 84 16.74 -6.23 -26.65
C LEU A 84 17.71 -7.25 -26.07
N ASP A 85 17.28 -8.50 -25.96
CA ASP A 85 18.12 -9.62 -25.54
C ASP A 85 17.64 -10.94 -26.16
N PRO A 86 18.53 -11.65 -26.90
CA PRO A 86 18.18 -12.94 -27.47
C PRO A 86 18.22 -14.09 -26.47
N LEU A 87 18.78 -13.91 -25.26
CA LEU A 87 18.92 -14.95 -24.23
C LEU A 87 18.59 -14.42 -22.83
N PRO A 88 17.34 -14.01 -22.59
CA PRO A 88 16.95 -13.37 -21.32
C PRO A 88 16.90 -14.31 -20.11
N ALA A 89 16.95 -15.62 -20.33
CA ALA A 89 16.53 -16.66 -19.37
C ALA A 89 17.32 -16.73 -18.05
N ALA A 90 18.49 -16.09 -17.94
CA ALA A 90 19.34 -16.14 -16.75
C ALA A 90 19.59 -14.76 -16.12
N LYS A 91 18.92 -13.72 -16.61
CA LYS A 91 19.19 -12.34 -16.23
C LYS A 91 18.04 -11.74 -15.42
N VAL A 92 18.37 -10.89 -14.47
CA VAL A 92 17.42 -10.01 -13.78
C VAL A 92 17.52 -8.65 -14.43
N TYR A 93 16.40 -8.14 -14.91
CA TYR A 93 16.34 -6.84 -15.55
C TYR A 93 15.78 -5.79 -14.60
N TYR A 94 16.28 -4.59 -14.78
CA TYR A 94 15.81 -3.40 -14.10
C TYR A 94 15.42 -2.35 -15.13
N LEU A 95 14.33 -1.66 -14.89
CA LEU A 95 14.02 -0.41 -15.56
C LEU A 95 14.66 0.71 -14.74
N LEU A 96 15.54 1.48 -15.34
CA LEU A 96 16.12 2.68 -14.74
C LEU A 96 15.46 3.90 -15.40
N LEU A 97 14.92 4.78 -14.56
CA LEU A 97 14.41 6.07 -15.00
C LEU A 97 15.46 7.12 -14.67
N ALA A 98 16.12 7.63 -15.71
CA ALA A 98 17.29 8.50 -15.60
C ALA A 98 17.25 9.58 -16.66
N ALA A 99 17.64 10.81 -16.31
CA ALA A 99 17.86 11.85 -17.29
C ALA A 99 19.04 11.49 -18.22
N SER A 100 19.02 11.96 -19.46
CA SER A 100 19.98 11.57 -20.49
C SER A 100 21.44 11.85 -20.12
N ASP A 101 21.72 12.85 -19.28
CA ASP A 101 23.05 13.20 -18.78
C ASP A 101 23.57 12.25 -17.68
N GLN A 102 22.69 11.46 -17.07
CA GLN A 102 23.01 10.49 -16.02
C GLN A 102 23.35 9.10 -16.57
N ILE A 103 22.94 8.81 -17.80
CA ILE A 103 23.12 7.49 -18.42
C ILE A 103 24.59 7.05 -18.44
N HIS A 104 25.51 7.96 -18.75
CA HIS A 104 26.96 7.65 -18.77
C HIS A 104 27.52 7.22 -17.41
N ALA A 105 26.90 7.63 -16.31
CA ALA A 105 27.33 7.24 -14.97
C ALA A 105 26.93 5.78 -14.64
N ILE A 106 25.91 5.26 -15.33
CA ILE A 106 25.37 3.91 -15.12
C ILE A 106 26.11 2.85 -15.98
N GLU A 107 26.56 3.23 -17.18
CA GLU A 107 27.22 2.31 -18.12
C GLU A 107 28.34 1.45 -17.50
N PRO A 108 29.19 1.95 -16.58
CA PRO A 108 30.22 1.12 -15.95
C PRO A 108 29.69 0.06 -14.99
N LEU A 109 28.41 0.14 -14.57
CA LEU A 109 27.82 -0.73 -13.55
C LEU A 109 27.22 -2.01 -14.12
N GLY A 110 26.93 -2.04 -15.43
CA GLY A 110 26.32 -3.20 -16.08
C GLY A 110 25.98 -2.95 -17.54
N HIS A 111 25.12 -3.78 -18.08
CA HIS A 111 24.64 -3.66 -19.47
C HIS A 111 23.41 -2.76 -19.52
N LEU A 112 23.50 -1.69 -20.28
CA LEU A 112 22.47 -0.67 -20.42
C LEU A 112 21.97 -0.60 -21.86
N THR A 113 20.64 -0.55 -22.04
CA THR A 113 20.01 -0.31 -23.33
C THR A 113 18.98 0.81 -23.15
N VAL A 114 19.17 1.93 -23.85
CA VAL A 114 18.21 3.04 -23.86
C VAL A 114 16.96 2.58 -24.61
N ILE A 115 15.80 2.67 -23.98
CA ILE A 115 14.52 2.25 -24.56
C ILE A 115 13.76 3.46 -25.08
N GLU A 116 13.68 4.55 -24.31
CA GLU A 116 13.13 5.85 -24.67
C GLU A 116 13.81 6.95 -23.84
N ASP A 117 13.49 8.22 -24.07
CA ASP A 117 14.25 9.38 -23.59
C ASP A 117 14.72 9.36 -22.12
N GLN A 118 13.96 8.74 -21.24
CA GLN A 118 14.25 8.68 -19.80
C GLN A 118 14.21 7.27 -19.25
N ALA A 119 14.02 6.25 -20.07
CA ALA A 119 13.87 4.86 -19.64
C ALA A 119 14.95 3.99 -20.27
N CYS A 120 15.70 3.29 -19.42
CA CYS A 120 16.76 2.36 -19.79
C CYS A 120 16.48 0.99 -19.24
N LEU A 121 16.68 -0.04 -20.07
CA LEU A 121 16.76 -1.42 -19.60
C LEU A 121 18.18 -1.69 -19.13
N PHE A 122 18.31 -2.20 -17.92
CA PHE A 122 19.60 -2.49 -17.28
C PHE A 122 19.63 -3.91 -16.76
N TRP A 123 20.78 -4.58 -16.89
CA TRP A 123 21.06 -5.83 -16.18
C TRP A 123 22.54 -5.90 -15.82
N THR A 124 22.84 -6.61 -14.74
CA THR A 124 24.20 -6.83 -14.25
C THR A 124 24.34 -8.23 -13.66
N GLU A 125 25.56 -8.76 -13.64
CA GLU A 125 25.87 -10.04 -12.99
C GLU A 125 26.07 -9.90 -11.47
N GLY A 126 26.23 -8.66 -10.96
CA GLY A 126 26.44 -8.33 -9.55
C GLY A 126 25.21 -7.74 -8.89
N GLU A 127 25.02 -8.03 -7.61
CA GLU A 127 23.95 -7.43 -6.79
C GLU A 127 24.36 -6.09 -6.16
N ASP A 128 25.61 -5.65 -6.35
CA ASP A 128 26.23 -4.54 -5.59
C ASP A 128 26.09 -3.16 -6.26
N PHE A 129 25.28 -3.03 -7.30
CA PHE A 129 25.17 -1.79 -8.08
C PHE A 129 24.33 -0.70 -7.39
N TRP A 130 23.47 -1.06 -6.45
CA TRP A 130 22.51 -0.16 -5.81
C TRP A 130 23.14 1.09 -5.19
N ASP A 131 24.23 0.90 -4.42
CA ASP A 131 24.92 2.00 -3.74
C ASP A 131 25.84 2.81 -4.68
N LEU A 132 25.99 2.36 -5.91
CA LEU A 132 26.78 3.02 -6.94
C LEU A 132 25.94 3.84 -7.92
N LEU A 133 24.62 3.70 -7.85
CA LEU A 133 23.71 4.49 -8.69
C LEU A 133 23.72 5.97 -8.27
N PRO A 134 23.71 6.89 -9.23
CA PRO A 134 23.43 8.30 -8.93
C PRO A 134 22.08 8.46 -8.20
N ALA A 135 22.06 9.34 -7.21
CA ALA A 135 20.92 9.52 -6.30
C ALA A 135 19.58 9.89 -6.99
N GLN A 136 19.60 10.40 -8.21
CA GLN A 136 18.40 10.83 -8.94
C GLN A 136 17.79 9.75 -9.83
N ILE A 137 18.31 8.53 -9.80
CA ILE A 137 17.83 7.43 -10.65
C ILE A 137 16.82 6.62 -9.89
N GLN A 138 15.60 6.55 -10.42
CA GLN A 138 14.58 5.62 -9.94
C GLN A 138 14.82 4.24 -10.56
N VAL A 139 14.63 3.19 -9.76
CA VAL A 139 14.92 1.82 -10.17
C VAL A 139 13.71 0.94 -9.92
N LYS A 140 13.22 0.29 -10.98
CA LYS A 140 12.23 -0.77 -10.87
C LYS A 140 12.86 -2.09 -11.31
N ARG A 141 12.85 -3.10 -10.44
CA ARG A 141 13.17 -4.47 -10.85
C ARG A 141 12.01 -5.01 -11.68
N LEU A 142 12.28 -5.43 -12.91
CA LEU A 142 11.25 -6.00 -13.77
C LEU A 142 10.84 -7.40 -13.30
N PRO A 143 9.57 -7.80 -13.50
CA PRO A 143 9.06 -9.09 -13.04
C PRO A 143 9.85 -10.26 -13.61
N GLU A 144 10.25 -11.18 -12.75
CA GLU A 144 10.71 -12.49 -13.16
C GLU A 144 9.49 -13.36 -13.53
N ARG A 145 8.98 -13.20 -14.76
CA ARG A 145 7.92 -14.05 -15.31
C ARG A 145 6.67 -14.23 -14.44
N THR A 146 5.80 -13.32 -14.48
CA THR A 146 4.39 -13.62 -14.38
C THR A 146 3.79 -13.42 -15.77
N ALA A 147 3.19 -14.48 -16.32
CA ALA A 147 2.45 -14.37 -17.55
C ALA A 147 1.22 -13.49 -17.31
N GLN A 148 1.39 -12.18 -17.31
CA GLN A 148 0.28 -11.33 -17.66
C GLN A 148 0.08 -11.54 -19.16
N ARG A 149 -0.89 -12.38 -19.49
CA ARG A 149 -1.49 -12.27 -20.82
C ARG A 149 -1.94 -10.83 -20.95
N ILE A 150 -1.45 -10.12 -21.97
CA ILE A 150 -2.18 -8.97 -22.43
C ILE A 150 -3.52 -9.53 -22.90
N THR A 151 -4.51 -9.55 -22.03
CA THR A 151 -5.86 -9.37 -22.45
C THR A 151 -5.91 -7.88 -22.83
N PHE A 152 -5.76 -7.58 -24.13
CA PHE A 152 -6.39 -6.37 -24.66
C PHE A 152 -7.78 -6.41 -24.08
N ALA A 153 -8.19 -5.36 -23.43
CA ALA A 153 -9.43 -5.32 -22.70
C ALA A 153 -10.61 -5.69 -23.63
N THR A 154 -10.84 -6.99 -23.84
CA THR A 154 -12.18 -7.46 -23.98
C THR A 154 -12.75 -7.28 -22.60
N GLU A 155 -13.36 -6.08 -22.40
CA GLU A 155 -14.18 -5.74 -21.24
C GLU A 155 -13.99 -6.72 -20.06
N LYS A 156 -12.81 -6.71 -19.38
CA LYS A 156 -12.85 -6.94 -17.95
C LYS A 156 -13.89 -5.93 -17.50
N GLN A 157 -15.03 -6.41 -17.06
CA GLN A 157 -16.01 -5.58 -16.40
C GLN A 157 -15.17 -4.74 -15.43
N GLU A 158 -14.94 -3.49 -15.83
CA GLU A 158 -14.49 -2.50 -14.86
C GLU A 158 -15.37 -2.76 -13.66
N PRO A 159 -14.82 -2.86 -12.44
CA PRO A 159 -15.70 -2.90 -11.29
C PRO A 159 -16.62 -1.73 -11.55
N VAL A 160 -17.90 -2.00 -11.82
CA VAL A 160 -18.88 -0.95 -12.09
C VAL A 160 -19.07 -0.27 -10.75
N VAL A 161 -18.05 0.48 -10.36
CA VAL A 161 -18.20 1.56 -9.42
C VAL A 161 -19.08 2.54 -10.19
N ARG A 162 -20.39 2.29 -10.18
CA ARG A 162 -21.36 3.33 -10.48
C ARG A 162 -21.08 4.37 -9.40
N LEU A 163 -20.15 5.28 -9.71
CA LEU A 163 -20.10 6.57 -9.06
C LEU A 163 -21.50 7.13 -9.36
N GLN A 164 -22.41 7.01 -8.38
CA GLN A 164 -23.61 7.83 -8.41
C GLN A 164 -23.04 9.24 -8.53
N GLU A 165 -23.47 9.98 -9.54
CA GLU A 165 -23.25 11.43 -9.58
C GLU A 165 -23.88 11.97 -8.30
N GLU A 166 -23.08 12.01 -7.24
CA GLU A 166 -23.48 12.73 -6.02
C GLU A 166 -23.46 14.20 -6.39
N THR A 167 -24.63 14.75 -6.60
CA THR A 167 -24.81 16.17 -6.92
C THR A 167 -24.41 17.10 -5.77
N LEU A 168 -24.12 16.55 -4.59
CA LEU A 168 -23.67 17.28 -3.39
C LEU A 168 -22.50 16.54 -2.71
N PRO A 169 -21.55 17.28 -2.10
CA PRO A 169 -20.45 16.68 -1.35
C PRO A 169 -20.97 15.78 -0.22
N ASN A 170 -20.38 14.60 -0.06
CA ASN A 170 -20.70 13.73 1.07
C ASN A 170 -20.25 14.37 2.39
N ALA A 171 -21.19 14.63 3.29
CA ALA A 171 -20.92 15.34 4.54
C ALA A 171 -19.89 14.62 5.43
N LYS A 172 -19.83 13.26 5.40
CA LYS A 172 -18.84 12.50 6.17
C LYS A 172 -17.45 12.61 5.56
N VAL A 173 -17.33 12.60 4.24
CA VAL A 173 -16.05 12.83 3.56
C VAL A 173 -15.55 14.24 3.87
N LEU A 174 -16.43 15.25 3.78
CA LEU A 174 -16.07 16.63 4.13
C LEU A 174 -15.62 16.76 5.60
N GLN A 175 -16.29 16.07 6.51
CA GLN A 175 -15.89 16.03 7.93
C GLN A 175 -14.51 15.40 8.09
N MET A 176 -14.26 14.24 7.49
CA MET A 176 -12.95 13.56 7.55
C MET A 176 -11.82 14.43 7.00
N VAL A 177 -12.04 15.10 5.86
CA VAL A 177 -11.05 16.02 5.27
C VAL A 177 -10.72 17.18 6.21
N GLY A 178 -11.71 17.70 6.94
CA GLY A 178 -11.51 18.74 7.96
C GLY A 178 -10.73 18.29 9.20
N GLU A 179 -10.55 16.99 9.42
CA GLU A 179 -9.81 16.42 10.56
C GLU A 179 -8.29 16.26 10.28
N VAL A 180 -7.83 16.47 9.04
CA VAL A 180 -6.40 16.42 8.70
C VAL A 180 -5.66 17.54 9.42
N ALA A 181 -4.64 17.16 10.20
CA ALA A 181 -3.88 18.09 11.03
C ALA A 181 -2.40 18.15 10.62
N LYS A 182 -1.95 19.32 10.19
CA LYS A 182 -0.53 19.57 9.87
C LYS A 182 0.42 19.22 11.01
N SER A 183 -0.02 19.49 12.25
CA SER A 183 0.79 19.17 13.45
C SER A 183 1.02 17.68 13.61
N ASN A 184 0.04 16.84 13.23
CA ASN A 184 0.22 15.39 13.29
C ASN A 184 1.17 14.91 12.19
N LEU A 185 1.00 15.39 10.95
CA LEU A 185 1.91 15.08 9.85
C LEU A 185 3.34 15.44 10.20
N SER A 186 3.57 16.67 10.69
CA SER A 186 4.91 17.11 11.14
C SER A 186 5.48 16.22 12.24
N ALA A 187 4.65 15.80 13.21
CA ALA A 187 5.11 14.92 14.29
C ALA A 187 5.47 13.53 13.77
N TYR A 188 4.66 12.92 12.89
CA TYR A 188 4.94 11.59 12.33
C TYR A 188 6.18 11.60 11.44
N ILE A 189 6.36 12.63 10.59
CA ILE A 189 7.57 12.81 9.78
C ILE A 189 8.79 12.95 10.70
N GLN A 190 8.70 13.76 11.76
CA GLN A 190 9.80 13.93 12.72
C GLN A 190 10.14 12.62 13.44
N ASP A 191 9.12 11.85 13.84
CA ASP A 191 9.33 10.54 14.48
C ASP A 191 10.04 9.56 13.53
N LEU A 192 9.63 9.50 12.26
CA LEU A 192 10.28 8.66 11.26
C LEU A 192 11.71 9.15 10.95
N GLN A 193 11.93 10.45 10.82
CA GLN A 193 13.26 11.03 10.64
C GLN A 193 14.20 10.73 11.82
N ASN A 194 13.69 10.67 13.05
CA ASN A 194 14.47 10.43 14.25
C ASN A 194 15.12 9.05 14.30
N PHE A 195 14.70 8.09 13.47
CA PHE A 195 15.42 6.83 13.26
C PHE A 195 16.76 7.00 12.56
N GLN A 196 17.09 8.22 12.09
CA GLN A 196 18.31 8.64 11.37
C GLN A 196 18.46 7.97 10.00
N THR A 197 18.26 6.69 9.90
CA THR A 197 18.14 5.96 8.64
C THR A 197 17.03 4.92 8.76
N ARG A 198 16.29 4.75 7.68
CA ARG A 198 15.34 3.66 7.50
C ARG A 198 15.74 2.78 6.31
N ARG A 199 17.05 2.74 6.00
CA ARG A 199 17.58 1.92 4.91
C ARG A 199 17.21 0.46 5.13
N ALA A 200 16.74 -0.23 4.09
CA ALA A 200 16.53 -1.67 4.12
C ALA A 200 17.81 -2.40 4.56
N ALA A 201 17.70 -3.49 5.25
CA ALA A 201 18.78 -4.23 5.91
C ALA A 201 19.35 -3.58 7.21
N THR A 202 18.65 -2.61 7.81
CA THR A 202 19.04 -2.02 9.10
C THR A 202 18.07 -2.34 10.23
N THR A 203 18.55 -2.36 11.46
CA THR A 203 17.69 -2.49 12.65
C THR A 203 16.81 -1.27 12.89
N SER A 204 17.21 -0.11 12.37
CA SER A 204 16.43 1.14 12.45
C SER A 204 15.16 1.03 11.60
N LEU A 205 15.22 0.39 10.42
CA LEU A 205 14.02 0.09 9.63
C LEU A 205 13.04 -0.79 10.40
N GLU A 206 13.53 -1.85 11.05
CA GLU A 206 12.69 -2.74 11.87
C GLU A 206 12.03 -1.99 13.03
N ALA A 207 12.73 -1.06 13.65
CA ALA A 207 12.20 -0.20 14.71
C ALA A 207 11.14 0.77 14.16
N ALA A 208 11.36 1.38 13.00
CA ALA A 208 10.38 2.24 12.31
C ALA A 208 9.12 1.46 11.93
N GLY A 209 9.27 0.23 11.40
CA GLY A 209 8.14 -0.65 11.11
C GLY A 209 7.33 -1.02 12.36
N THR A 210 8.00 -1.24 13.50
CA THR A 210 7.33 -1.46 14.78
C THR A 210 6.56 -0.21 15.24
N TYR A 211 7.13 0.99 15.07
CA TYR A 211 6.45 2.25 15.37
C TYR A 211 5.15 2.40 14.56
N VAL A 212 5.17 2.14 13.26
CA VAL A 212 3.97 2.20 12.39
C VAL A 212 2.94 1.14 12.80
N TYR A 213 3.40 -0.09 13.08
CA TYR A 213 2.52 -1.18 13.54
C TYR A 213 1.80 -0.80 14.84
N ASP A 214 2.54 -0.33 15.84
CA ASP A 214 1.99 0.07 17.13
C ASP A 214 1.05 1.29 16.99
N PHE A 215 1.36 2.19 16.05
CA PHE A 215 0.50 3.32 15.73
C PHE A 215 -0.90 2.87 15.25
N PHE A 216 -0.97 1.89 14.34
CA PHE A 216 -2.25 1.34 13.88
C PHE A 216 -2.99 0.63 15.01
N ARG A 217 -2.28 -0.20 15.76
CA ARG A 217 -2.86 -0.96 16.88
C ARG A 217 -3.44 -0.05 17.96
N ALA A 218 -2.76 1.00 18.33
CA ALA A 218 -3.21 1.95 19.33
C ALA A 218 -4.53 2.67 18.94
N ARG A 219 -4.90 2.62 17.66
CA ARG A 219 -6.14 3.24 17.11
C ARG A 219 -7.25 2.23 16.83
N GLY A 220 -7.10 0.98 17.28
CA GLY A 220 -8.10 -0.06 17.06
C GLY A 220 -8.12 -0.59 15.62
N ILE A 221 -7.11 -0.24 14.80
CA ILE A 221 -6.94 -0.77 13.45
C ILE A 221 -6.33 -2.17 13.56
N SER A 222 -6.89 -3.16 12.87
CA SER A 222 -6.26 -4.47 12.75
C SER A 222 -4.93 -4.30 12.02
N ALA A 223 -3.82 -4.66 12.65
CA ALA A 223 -2.50 -4.52 12.04
C ALA A 223 -1.79 -5.87 11.97
N GLU A 224 -1.10 -6.11 10.87
CA GLU A 224 -0.28 -7.30 10.66
C GLU A 224 1.05 -6.94 10.01
N TYR A 225 2.03 -7.81 10.21
CA TYR A 225 3.28 -7.79 9.47
C TYR A 225 3.14 -8.69 8.25
N ASP A 226 3.56 -8.21 7.10
CA ASP A 226 3.68 -8.96 5.86
C ASP A 226 5.18 -9.20 5.58
N PRO A 227 5.76 -10.31 6.13
CA PRO A 227 7.20 -10.54 6.13
C PRO A 227 7.68 -11.13 4.80
N PHE A 228 8.86 -10.68 4.36
CA PHE A 228 9.55 -11.24 3.22
C PHE A 228 11.07 -11.20 3.40
N THR A 229 11.80 -11.84 2.48
CA THR A 229 13.26 -11.82 2.46
C THR A 229 13.76 -11.30 1.12
N PHE A 230 14.92 -10.67 1.14
CA PHE A 230 15.60 -10.20 -0.06
C PHE A 230 17.12 -10.43 0.08
N SER A 231 17.81 -10.52 -1.05
CA SER A 231 19.27 -10.58 -1.09
C SER A 231 19.84 -9.19 -1.36
N TYR A 232 20.86 -8.83 -0.62
CA TYR A 232 21.60 -7.60 -0.81
C TYR A 232 23.08 -7.86 -0.47
N GLN A 233 23.99 -7.57 -1.41
CA GLN A 233 25.43 -7.87 -1.31
C GLN A 233 25.71 -9.33 -0.91
N GLY A 234 24.97 -10.29 -1.51
CA GLY A 234 25.12 -11.70 -1.22
C GLY A 234 24.67 -12.17 0.15
N ILE A 235 24.05 -11.28 0.96
CA ILE A 235 23.48 -11.59 2.27
C ILE A 235 21.97 -11.57 2.17
N THR A 236 21.31 -12.57 2.75
CA THR A 236 19.84 -12.60 2.85
C THR A 236 19.38 -11.84 4.09
N TYR A 237 18.55 -10.84 3.89
CA TYR A 237 17.90 -10.05 4.94
C TYR A 237 16.42 -10.38 5.01
N ALA A 238 15.86 -10.31 6.20
CA ALA A 238 14.42 -10.35 6.44
C ALA A 238 13.91 -8.93 6.68
N THR A 239 12.76 -8.60 6.11
CA THR A 239 12.05 -7.34 6.37
C THR A 239 10.54 -7.59 6.26
N ARG A 240 9.73 -6.54 6.33
CA ARG A 240 8.27 -6.68 6.34
C ARG A 240 7.57 -5.40 5.91
N ASN A 241 6.47 -5.53 5.17
CA ASN A 241 5.49 -4.47 5.04
C ASN A 241 4.65 -4.39 6.32
N ILE A 242 4.06 -3.24 6.56
CA ILE A 242 3.14 -3.01 7.68
C ILE A 242 1.76 -2.76 7.10
N VAL A 243 0.81 -3.63 7.43
CA VAL A 243 -0.56 -3.58 6.88
C VAL A 243 -1.54 -3.29 7.99
N GLY A 244 -2.22 -2.15 7.92
CA GLY A 244 -3.35 -1.79 8.77
C GLY A 244 -4.66 -2.00 8.02
N SER A 245 -5.72 -2.52 8.65
CA SER A 245 -7.00 -2.77 7.98
C SER A 245 -8.20 -2.32 8.81
N ILE A 246 -9.13 -1.62 8.17
CA ILE A 246 -10.49 -1.38 8.66
C ILE A 246 -11.42 -2.23 7.82
N GLN A 247 -12.00 -3.26 8.41
CA GLN A 247 -12.87 -4.19 7.69
C GLN A 247 -14.18 -3.52 7.26
N GLY A 248 -14.55 -3.70 5.99
CA GLY A 248 -15.80 -3.26 5.42
C GLY A 248 -17.02 -3.90 6.10
N LYS A 249 -18.11 -3.16 6.18
CA LYS A 249 -19.34 -3.62 6.84
C LYS A 249 -20.29 -4.38 5.92
N THR A 250 -20.28 -4.07 4.63
CA THR A 250 -21.27 -4.58 3.66
C THR A 250 -20.63 -5.53 2.65
N VAL A 251 -19.47 -5.16 2.09
CA VAL A 251 -18.75 -5.93 1.07
C VAL A 251 -17.25 -5.97 1.44
N PRO A 252 -16.89 -6.68 2.53
CA PRO A 252 -15.54 -6.66 3.08
C PRO A 252 -14.46 -7.25 2.17
N GLU A 253 -14.85 -8.04 1.17
CA GLU A 253 -13.95 -8.60 0.16
C GLU A 253 -13.47 -7.59 -0.88
N GLN A 254 -14.11 -6.43 -1.00
CA GLN A 254 -13.63 -5.33 -1.83
C GLN A 254 -12.72 -4.41 -1.02
N ILE A 255 -11.55 -4.11 -1.56
CA ILE A 255 -10.45 -3.49 -0.84
C ILE A 255 -10.01 -2.21 -1.53
N VAL A 256 -9.95 -1.11 -0.77
CA VAL A 256 -9.32 0.15 -1.14
C VAL A 256 -8.00 0.27 -0.41
N ILE A 257 -6.91 0.57 -1.11
CA ILE A 257 -5.58 0.66 -0.54
C ILE A 257 -5.06 2.09 -0.61
N ILE A 258 -4.48 2.56 0.49
CA ILE A 258 -3.65 3.75 0.57
C ILE A 258 -2.27 3.28 1.02
N GLY A 259 -1.22 3.60 0.26
CA GLY A 259 0.12 3.11 0.52
C GLY A 259 1.18 4.18 0.38
N ALA A 260 2.35 3.91 0.97
CA ALA A 260 3.60 4.64 0.85
C ALA A 260 4.73 3.74 1.33
N HIS A 261 5.96 3.93 0.87
CA HIS A 261 7.06 3.22 1.49
C HIS A 261 7.56 3.92 2.76
N TYR A 262 8.13 3.14 3.69
CA TYR A 262 8.66 3.69 4.94
C TYR A 262 10.16 3.53 5.09
N ASP A 263 10.82 2.81 4.18
CA ASP A 263 12.27 2.83 4.09
C ASP A 263 12.76 4.15 3.48
N SER A 264 14.06 4.40 3.54
CA SER A 264 14.70 5.61 3.02
C SER A 264 16.12 5.33 2.57
N THR A 265 16.64 6.17 1.68
CA THR A 265 18.03 6.14 1.26
C THR A 265 18.65 7.54 1.24
N SER A 266 19.98 7.62 1.05
CA SER A 266 20.72 8.87 0.87
C SER A 266 22.12 8.58 0.33
N ASP A 267 22.93 9.62 0.19
CA ASP A 267 24.37 9.54 -0.04
C ASP A 267 25.18 8.93 1.16
N GLN A 268 24.51 8.65 2.31
CA GLN A 268 25.05 7.92 3.46
C GLN A 268 24.03 6.89 4.00
N PRO A 269 23.58 5.94 3.18
CA PRO A 269 22.32 5.22 3.39
C PRO A 269 22.26 4.42 4.69
N PHE A 270 23.39 3.90 5.19
CA PHE A 270 23.43 3.09 6.41
C PHE A 270 23.60 3.88 7.71
N THR A 271 23.90 5.18 7.63
CA THR A 271 24.19 6.02 8.79
C THR A 271 23.28 7.22 8.94
N LEU A 272 22.92 7.88 7.83
CA LEU A 272 22.11 9.08 7.84
C LEU A 272 21.30 9.19 6.55
N ALA A 273 20.09 8.67 6.55
CA ALA A 273 19.09 8.78 5.50
C ALA A 273 17.77 9.24 6.13
N PRO A 274 17.63 10.55 6.45
CA PRO A 274 16.46 11.05 7.18
C PRO A 274 15.17 10.82 6.41
N GLY A 275 15.19 10.95 5.07
CA GLY A 275 14.09 10.64 4.18
C GLY A 275 12.79 11.29 4.63
N ALA A 276 12.81 12.61 4.90
CA ALA A 276 11.65 13.29 5.43
C ALA A 276 10.58 13.48 4.35
N ASP A 277 11.00 13.79 3.13
CA ASP A 277 10.12 13.79 1.97
C ASP A 277 10.03 12.40 1.35
N ASP A 278 11.15 11.76 1.16
CA ASP A 278 11.31 10.44 0.56
C ASP A 278 11.61 9.34 1.62
N ASN A 279 10.58 8.61 2.17
CA ASN A 279 9.17 8.90 2.00
C ASN A 279 8.45 8.87 3.36
N ALA A 280 9.00 9.64 4.35
CA ALA A 280 8.26 9.83 5.59
C ALA A 280 7.03 10.73 5.37
N SER A 281 7.00 11.60 4.33
CA SER A 281 5.86 12.44 3.99
C SER A 281 4.64 11.60 3.59
N GLY A 282 4.80 10.66 2.67
CA GLY A 282 3.77 9.72 2.27
C GLY A 282 3.36 8.77 3.40
N SER A 283 4.34 8.18 4.11
CA SER A 283 4.07 7.32 5.27
C SER A 283 3.29 8.05 6.37
N ALA A 284 3.60 9.32 6.67
CA ALA A 284 2.86 10.14 7.61
C ALA A 284 1.44 10.44 7.13
N ALA A 285 1.24 10.66 5.83
CA ALA A 285 -0.09 10.82 5.25
C ALA A 285 -0.91 9.53 5.39
N VAL A 286 -0.35 8.36 5.11
CA VAL A 286 -1.01 7.05 5.34
C VAL A 286 -1.42 6.91 6.80
N MET A 287 -0.54 7.25 7.74
CA MET A 287 -0.83 7.21 9.18
C MET A 287 -1.93 8.20 9.58
N GLU A 288 -1.93 9.43 9.06
CA GLU A 288 -2.96 10.44 9.37
C GLU A 288 -4.32 10.05 8.79
N ILE A 289 -4.36 9.55 7.56
CA ILE A 289 -5.57 9.02 6.92
C ILE A 289 -6.12 7.85 7.75
N ALA A 290 -5.26 6.92 8.16
CA ALA A 290 -5.64 5.80 9.01
C ALA A 290 -6.23 6.25 10.36
N ARG A 291 -5.60 7.24 11.01
CA ARG A 291 -6.09 7.84 12.25
C ARG A 291 -7.51 8.39 12.10
N ILE A 292 -7.78 9.10 11.02
CA ILE A 292 -9.08 9.69 10.78
C ILE A 292 -10.09 8.61 10.45
N MET A 293 -9.79 7.77 9.45
CA MET A 293 -10.72 6.75 8.95
C MET A 293 -11.05 5.69 10.02
N SER A 294 -10.19 5.45 11.01
CA SER A 294 -10.47 4.51 12.10
C SER A 294 -11.71 4.87 12.94
N ASN A 295 -12.10 6.14 12.96
CA ASN A 295 -13.31 6.61 13.65
C ASN A 295 -14.59 6.40 12.85
N TYR A 296 -14.49 5.97 11.59
CA TYR A 296 -15.60 5.81 10.65
C TYR A 296 -15.76 4.36 10.20
N SER A 297 -16.92 4.03 9.66
CA SER A 297 -17.19 2.73 9.05
C SER A 297 -17.44 2.89 7.57
N PHE A 298 -17.08 1.87 6.79
CA PHE A 298 -17.17 1.88 5.33
C PHE A 298 -17.84 0.60 4.82
N ASP A 299 -18.42 0.65 3.63
CA ASP A 299 -18.95 -0.54 2.96
C ASP A 299 -17.82 -1.51 2.63
N TYR A 300 -16.71 -1.00 2.11
CA TYR A 300 -15.55 -1.75 1.65
C TYR A 300 -14.43 -1.74 2.69
N THR A 301 -13.56 -2.74 2.66
CA THR A 301 -12.34 -2.77 3.47
C THR A 301 -11.38 -1.68 3.01
N VAL A 302 -10.78 -0.97 3.98
CA VAL A 302 -9.72 -0.01 3.72
C VAL A 302 -8.42 -0.55 4.31
N ARG A 303 -7.38 -0.63 3.48
CA ARG A 303 -6.03 -1.00 3.90
C ARG A 303 -5.08 0.19 3.82
N PHE A 304 -4.26 0.31 4.85
CA PHE A 304 -3.18 1.27 4.98
C PHE A 304 -1.87 0.50 4.96
N ILE A 305 -1.01 0.73 3.99
CA ILE A 305 0.18 -0.07 3.83
C ILE A 305 1.41 0.84 3.83
N CYS A 306 2.37 0.52 4.71
CA CYS A 306 3.71 1.07 4.63
C CYS A 306 4.64 -0.03 4.08
N PHE A 307 5.13 0.18 2.84
CA PHE A 307 5.98 -0.78 2.14
C PHE A 307 7.43 -0.66 2.57
N SER A 308 8.14 -1.77 2.56
CA SER A 308 9.57 -1.85 2.89
C SER A 308 10.40 -2.14 1.65
N ALA A 309 11.64 -1.67 1.65
CA ALA A 309 12.62 -1.94 0.60
C ALA A 309 12.14 -1.51 -0.80
N GLU A 310 11.41 -0.41 -0.87
CA GLU A 310 11.07 0.28 -2.12
C GLU A 310 12.35 0.73 -2.81
N GLU A 311 13.26 1.36 -2.07
CA GLU A 311 14.55 1.90 -2.48
C GLU A 311 15.55 0.85 -3.02
N LEU A 312 15.19 -0.43 -2.95
CA LEU A 312 15.90 -1.56 -3.55
C LEU A 312 15.12 -2.18 -4.72
N GLY A 313 14.26 -1.40 -5.37
CA GLY A 313 13.51 -1.78 -6.55
C GLY A 313 12.15 -2.39 -6.25
N LEU A 314 11.38 -1.74 -5.40
CA LEU A 314 9.96 -2.01 -5.11
C LEU A 314 9.71 -3.39 -4.50
N LEU A 315 10.66 -3.88 -3.67
CA LEU A 315 10.62 -5.28 -3.20
C LEU A 315 9.39 -5.56 -2.35
N GLY A 316 9.01 -4.63 -1.46
CA GLY A 316 7.89 -4.79 -0.55
C GLY A 316 6.53 -4.79 -1.26
N SER A 317 6.27 -3.82 -2.11
CA SER A 317 5.02 -3.73 -2.86
C SER A 317 4.86 -4.88 -3.85
N ARG A 318 5.96 -5.32 -4.47
CA ARG A 318 5.96 -6.50 -5.33
C ARG A 318 5.61 -7.76 -4.56
N HIS A 319 6.24 -7.97 -3.38
CA HIS A 319 5.91 -9.11 -2.52
C HIS A 319 4.42 -9.10 -2.19
N TYR A 320 3.91 -7.95 -1.70
CA TYR A 320 2.52 -7.78 -1.31
C TYR A 320 1.56 -8.10 -2.46
N THR A 321 1.75 -7.47 -3.62
CA THR A 321 0.85 -7.64 -4.77
C THR A 321 0.86 -9.05 -5.36
N GLN A 322 2.00 -9.75 -5.33
CA GLN A 322 2.11 -11.14 -5.75
C GLN A 322 1.36 -12.10 -4.81
N GLU A 323 1.44 -11.88 -3.49
CA GLU A 323 0.68 -12.66 -2.50
C GLU A 323 -0.82 -12.42 -2.60
N ASP A 324 -1.27 -11.17 -2.79
CA ASP A 324 -2.68 -10.84 -2.96
C ASP A 324 -3.27 -11.41 -4.26
N ALA A 325 -2.51 -11.36 -5.36
CA ALA A 325 -2.91 -11.99 -6.61
C ALA A 325 -3.08 -13.52 -6.44
N ARG A 326 -2.22 -14.16 -5.63
CA ARG A 326 -2.35 -15.59 -5.30
C ARG A 326 -3.56 -15.88 -4.43
N LYS A 327 -3.90 -14.97 -3.51
CA LYS A 327 -5.09 -15.08 -2.65
C LYS A 327 -6.40 -14.78 -3.41
N GLY A 328 -6.30 -14.16 -4.58
CA GLY A 328 -7.47 -13.76 -5.39
C GLY A 328 -8.25 -12.61 -4.77
N GLU A 329 -7.59 -11.71 -4.05
CA GLU A 329 -8.23 -10.56 -3.42
C GLU A 329 -8.74 -9.55 -4.46
N THR A 330 -9.86 -8.90 -4.16
CA THR A 330 -10.48 -7.90 -5.03
C THR A 330 -10.05 -6.50 -4.62
N ILE A 331 -8.90 -6.05 -5.14
CA ILE A 331 -8.42 -4.68 -4.94
C ILE A 331 -9.14 -3.77 -5.95
N LEU A 332 -9.92 -2.81 -5.44
CA LEU A 332 -10.64 -1.84 -6.26
C LEU A 332 -9.70 -0.77 -6.82
N GLY A 333 -8.80 -0.29 -6.01
CA GLY A 333 -7.82 0.70 -6.39
C GLY A 333 -6.82 0.99 -5.28
N MET A 334 -5.62 1.40 -5.67
CA MET A 334 -4.54 1.79 -4.76
C MET A 334 -4.14 3.24 -5.01
N ILE A 335 -4.02 4.01 -3.94
CA ILE A 335 -3.50 5.38 -3.93
C ILE A 335 -2.12 5.31 -3.28
N ASP A 336 -1.10 5.55 -4.07
CA ASP A 336 0.28 5.66 -3.66
C ASP A 336 0.62 7.11 -3.36
N LEU A 337 1.34 7.35 -2.28
CA LEU A 337 1.80 8.69 -1.89
C LEU A 337 3.31 8.65 -1.73
N ASP A 338 4.00 9.29 -2.66
CA ASP A 338 5.44 9.27 -2.71
C ASP A 338 5.99 10.68 -2.92
N MET A 339 6.77 11.18 -1.92
CA MET A 339 7.32 12.54 -1.93
C MET A 339 6.22 13.61 -2.11
N ILE A 340 5.50 13.89 -1.04
CA ILE A 340 4.36 14.82 -1.06
C ILE A 340 4.60 16.05 -0.16
N GLY A 341 5.84 16.31 0.23
CA GLY A 341 6.14 17.35 1.21
C GLY A 341 6.96 18.52 0.65
N TYR A 342 7.81 18.35 -0.34
CA TYR A 342 8.58 19.44 -0.91
C TYR A 342 7.72 20.27 -1.89
N ALA A 343 7.93 21.57 -1.90
CA ALA A 343 7.28 22.48 -2.83
C ALA A 343 8.31 23.46 -3.41
N ALA A 344 8.54 23.39 -4.70
CA ALA A 344 9.47 24.29 -5.42
C ALA A 344 8.90 25.70 -5.57
N LYS A 345 7.58 25.86 -5.48
CA LYS A 345 6.84 27.13 -5.61
C LYS A 345 5.77 27.26 -4.53
N VAL A 346 5.28 28.47 -4.32
CA VAL A 346 4.31 28.79 -3.25
C VAL A 346 3.00 27.98 -3.38
N ASN A 347 2.51 27.80 -4.60
CA ASN A 347 1.35 26.96 -4.89
C ASN A 347 1.84 25.79 -5.74
N GLU A 348 2.29 24.73 -5.09
CA GLU A 348 2.72 23.52 -5.77
C GLU A 348 1.51 22.74 -6.26
N ASP A 349 1.64 22.16 -7.45
CA ASP A 349 0.67 21.24 -8.00
C ASP A 349 1.06 19.81 -7.57
N LEU A 350 0.07 18.97 -7.35
CA LEU A 350 0.29 17.52 -7.21
C LEU A 350 0.30 16.89 -8.60
N ASP A 351 1.39 16.25 -8.98
CA ASP A 351 1.39 15.38 -10.15
C ASP A 351 0.71 14.05 -9.79
N LEU A 352 -0.34 13.71 -10.52
CA LEU A 352 -1.08 12.47 -10.35
C LEU A 352 -0.82 11.55 -11.53
N ILE A 353 0.01 10.54 -11.31
CA ILE A 353 0.47 9.61 -12.32
C ILE A 353 -0.44 8.38 -12.36
N ALA A 354 -0.84 7.97 -13.56
CA ALA A 354 -1.63 6.77 -13.82
C ALA A 354 -1.21 6.09 -15.12
N ASN A 355 -1.52 4.81 -15.26
CA ASN A 355 -1.55 4.12 -16.55
C ASN A 355 -2.97 4.14 -17.14
N ASN A 356 -3.14 3.66 -18.39
CA ASN A 356 -4.44 3.67 -19.05
C ASN A 356 -5.54 2.90 -18.27
N PRO A 357 -5.30 1.68 -17.73
CA PRO A 357 -6.30 0.98 -16.92
C PRO A 357 -6.68 1.70 -15.63
N SER A 358 -5.84 2.60 -15.13
CA SER A 358 -6.06 3.34 -13.87
C SER A 358 -6.65 4.73 -14.09
N GLU A 359 -6.93 5.16 -15.32
CA GLU A 359 -7.42 6.51 -15.63
C GLU A 359 -8.72 6.84 -14.88
N TRP A 360 -9.61 5.88 -14.70
CA TRP A 360 -10.84 6.06 -13.94
C TRP A 360 -10.56 6.48 -12.48
N LEU A 361 -9.56 5.88 -11.83
CA LEU A 361 -9.16 6.20 -10.46
C LEU A 361 -8.53 7.59 -10.39
N ALA A 362 -7.71 7.94 -11.38
CA ALA A 362 -7.16 9.30 -11.50
C ALA A 362 -8.27 10.35 -11.70
N ASN A 363 -9.29 10.06 -12.51
CA ASN A 363 -10.44 10.93 -12.69
C ASN A 363 -11.24 11.09 -11.38
N LEU A 364 -11.41 10.01 -10.62
CA LEU A 364 -12.04 10.07 -9.30
C LEU A 364 -11.21 10.96 -8.36
N PHE A 365 -9.89 10.80 -8.33
CA PHE A 365 -8.99 11.60 -7.49
C PHE A 365 -9.13 13.10 -7.82
N VAL A 366 -9.07 13.48 -9.10
CA VAL A 366 -9.25 14.86 -9.55
C VAL A 366 -10.63 15.40 -9.15
N SER A 367 -11.68 14.61 -9.31
CA SER A 367 -13.04 15.00 -8.93
C SER A 367 -13.17 15.24 -7.41
N CYS A 368 -12.63 14.32 -6.60
CA CYS A 368 -12.62 14.46 -5.14
C CYS A 368 -11.80 15.68 -4.72
N THR A 369 -10.65 15.91 -5.33
CA THR A 369 -9.83 17.09 -5.05
C THR A 369 -10.59 18.38 -5.28
N GLY A 370 -11.22 18.53 -6.45
CA GLY A 370 -12.01 19.72 -6.77
C GLY A 370 -13.26 19.92 -5.89
N THR A 371 -13.76 18.83 -5.28
CA THR A 371 -14.95 18.87 -4.42
C THR A 371 -14.62 19.19 -2.95
N TYR A 372 -13.52 18.64 -2.44
CA TYR A 372 -13.26 18.62 -1.00
C TYR A 372 -11.99 19.37 -0.57
N THR A 373 -11.11 19.75 -1.49
CA THR A 373 -9.81 20.36 -1.19
C THR A 373 -9.51 21.54 -2.11
N THR A 374 -8.34 22.14 -1.96
CA THR A 374 -7.87 23.27 -2.78
C THR A 374 -6.55 23.01 -3.48
N VAL A 375 -5.95 21.81 -3.33
CA VAL A 375 -4.71 21.48 -4.03
C VAL A 375 -4.98 21.34 -5.54
N SER A 376 -4.11 21.91 -6.34
CA SER A 376 -4.14 21.72 -7.79
C SER A 376 -3.56 20.35 -8.16
N VAL A 377 -4.18 19.64 -9.10
CA VAL A 377 -3.75 18.31 -9.53
C VAL A 377 -3.50 18.30 -11.04
N LEU A 378 -2.31 17.90 -11.41
CA LEU A 378 -1.90 17.67 -12.79
C LEU A 378 -1.97 16.18 -13.10
N LYS A 379 -3.10 15.73 -13.66
CA LYS A 379 -3.28 14.32 -14.05
C LYS A 379 -2.44 14.01 -15.28
N ALA A 380 -1.61 12.97 -15.21
CA ALA A 380 -0.81 12.47 -16.31
C ALA A 380 -0.96 10.96 -16.49
N ILE A 381 -1.27 10.51 -17.71
CA ILE A 381 -1.24 9.10 -18.06
C ILE A 381 0.18 8.80 -18.57
N ARG A 382 0.99 8.18 -17.71
CA ARG A 382 2.43 7.91 -17.96
C ARG A 382 2.80 6.49 -17.49
N PRO A 383 2.54 5.46 -18.31
CA PRO A 383 2.92 4.08 -17.95
C PRO A 383 4.42 3.89 -17.68
N ALA A 384 5.28 4.74 -18.29
CA ALA A 384 6.73 4.73 -18.06
C ALA A 384 7.14 5.23 -16.67
N ALA A 385 6.32 6.06 -16.01
CA ALA A 385 6.60 6.54 -14.66
C ALA A 385 6.30 5.44 -13.63
N ALA A 386 7.09 4.38 -13.66
CA ALA A 386 6.90 3.15 -12.90
C ALA A 386 7.89 3.01 -11.73
N GLY A 387 8.41 4.11 -11.23
CA GLY A 387 9.50 4.15 -10.25
C GLY A 387 9.04 4.14 -8.80
N SER A 388 7.77 3.85 -8.47
CA SER A 388 7.29 3.71 -7.10
C SER A 388 6.29 2.57 -6.96
N ASP A 389 5.77 2.35 -5.75
CA ASP A 389 5.00 1.18 -5.32
C ASP A 389 3.72 0.93 -6.13
N HIS A 390 3.06 1.99 -6.66
CA HIS A 390 1.89 1.87 -7.53
C HIS A 390 2.14 0.96 -8.73
N SER A 391 3.36 0.92 -9.26
CA SER A 391 3.69 0.15 -10.45
C SER A 391 3.70 -1.36 -10.20
N SER A 392 3.96 -1.80 -8.96
CA SER A 392 3.81 -3.21 -8.57
C SER A 392 2.35 -3.68 -8.66
N PHE A 393 1.39 -2.78 -8.41
CA PHE A 393 -0.04 -3.05 -8.61
C PHE A 393 -0.40 -3.12 -10.09
N TRP A 394 0.15 -2.23 -10.91
CA TRP A 394 -0.02 -2.30 -12.37
C TRP A 394 0.48 -3.63 -12.93
N ASP A 395 1.62 -4.14 -12.44
CA ASP A 395 2.21 -5.42 -12.86
C ASP A 395 1.27 -6.61 -12.60
N GLN A 396 0.35 -6.50 -11.63
CA GLN A 396 -0.67 -7.51 -11.34
C GLN A 396 -2.05 -7.18 -11.93
N GLY A 397 -2.16 -6.10 -12.74
CA GLY A 397 -3.40 -5.67 -13.38
C GLY A 397 -4.38 -4.96 -12.46
N TYR A 398 -3.94 -4.50 -11.29
CA TYR A 398 -4.73 -3.66 -10.41
C TYR A 398 -4.64 -2.19 -10.81
N SER A 399 -5.72 -1.44 -10.62
CA SER A 399 -5.70 0.02 -10.81
C SER A 399 -4.97 0.69 -9.66
N ALA A 400 -3.99 1.54 -9.98
CA ALA A 400 -3.26 2.33 -9.00
C ALA A 400 -2.92 3.72 -9.56
N VAL A 401 -2.80 4.70 -8.68
CA VAL A 401 -2.32 6.06 -9.00
C VAL A 401 -1.24 6.45 -8.01
N MET A 402 -0.26 7.23 -8.46
CA MET A 402 0.75 7.83 -7.60
C MET A 402 0.53 9.35 -7.52
N GLY A 403 0.39 9.86 -6.32
CA GLY A 403 0.47 11.28 -6.02
C GLY A 403 1.89 11.63 -5.61
N ILE A 404 2.53 12.52 -6.36
CA ILE A 404 3.90 12.95 -6.14
C ILE A 404 3.99 14.47 -6.35
N GLU A 405 4.96 15.11 -5.72
CA GLU A 405 5.34 16.48 -6.06
C GLU A 405 5.79 16.58 -7.54
N ALA A 406 6.35 17.68 -7.97
CA ALA A 406 6.69 17.88 -9.39
C ALA A 406 7.41 16.68 -10.04
N TYR A 407 6.88 16.20 -11.17
CA TYR A 407 7.46 15.13 -11.98
C TYR A 407 7.78 15.62 -13.40
N PRO A 408 9.01 15.48 -13.94
CA PRO A 408 10.16 14.81 -13.30
C PRO A 408 10.66 15.55 -12.06
N LEU A 409 11.30 14.81 -11.15
CA LEU A 409 11.71 15.32 -9.84
C LEU A 409 12.63 16.55 -9.95
N VAL A 410 12.29 17.59 -9.21
CA VAL A 410 13.07 18.83 -9.12
C VAL A 410 13.58 19.12 -7.68
N ASN A 411 13.26 18.21 -6.74
CA ASN A 411 13.64 18.33 -5.34
C ASN A 411 15.17 18.18 -5.17
N PRO A 412 15.89 19.22 -4.72
CA PRO A 412 17.35 19.14 -4.56
C PRO A 412 17.80 18.30 -3.37
N TYR A 413 16.87 17.88 -2.50
CA TYR A 413 17.14 17.10 -1.30
C TYR A 413 16.92 15.60 -1.52
N TYR A 414 16.34 15.19 -2.66
CA TYR A 414 16.05 13.82 -3.02
C TYR A 414 17.29 12.92 -2.86
N HIS A 415 17.16 11.82 -2.12
CA HIS A 415 18.24 10.88 -1.78
C HIS A 415 19.48 11.53 -1.14
N ARG A 416 19.25 12.54 -0.29
CA ARG A 416 20.31 13.27 0.41
C ARG A 416 20.15 13.20 1.92
N THR A 417 21.28 13.30 2.63
CA THR A 417 21.29 13.47 4.10
C THR A 417 20.61 14.77 4.56
N THR A 418 20.31 15.67 3.63
CA THR A 418 19.64 16.95 3.87
C THR A 418 18.12 16.90 3.64
N ASP A 419 17.56 15.75 3.25
CA ASP A 419 16.11 15.53 3.19
C ASP A 419 15.54 15.44 4.61
N THR A 420 15.12 16.58 5.14
CA THR A 420 14.67 16.74 6.52
C THR A 420 13.34 17.48 6.59
N LEU A 421 12.61 17.34 7.69
CA LEU A 421 11.34 18.05 7.92
C LEU A 421 11.44 19.57 7.68
N ALA A 422 12.63 20.16 7.90
CA ALA A 422 12.84 21.58 7.70
C ALA A 422 12.78 22.05 6.24
N THR A 423 12.89 21.13 5.28
CA THR A 423 12.81 21.41 3.84
C THR A 423 11.40 21.30 3.28
N LEU A 424 10.43 20.83 4.09
CA LEU A 424 9.08 20.51 3.67
C LEU A 424 8.10 21.68 3.79
N ASN A 425 7.13 21.71 2.90
CA ASN A 425 5.96 22.56 2.95
C ASN A 425 4.76 21.78 3.52
N MET A 426 4.52 21.93 4.81
CA MET A 426 3.47 21.20 5.50
C MET A 426 2.05 21.62 5.09
N ASP A 427 1.85 22.76 4.44
CA ASP A 427 0.56 23.14 3.86
C ASP A 427 0.28 22.32 2.60
N PHE A 428 1.29 22.11 1.76
CA PHE A 428 1.20 21.24 0.59
C PHE A 428 0.97 19.79 1.01
N ALA A 429 1.78 19.23 1.91
CA ALA A 429 1.64 17.88 2.41
C ALA A 429 0.23 17.62 3.00
N ALA A 430 -0.30 18.56 3.78
CA ALA A 430 -1.65 18.44 4.34
C ALA A 430 -2.73 18.48 3.25
N SER A 431 -2.58 19.34 2.23
CA SER A 431 -3.55 19.44 1.14
C SER A 431 -3.57 18.18 0.28
N VAL A 432 -2.40 17.58 0.02
CA VAL A 432 -2.29 16.28 -0.68
C VAL A 432 -2.92 15.15 0.17
N THR A 433 -2.62 15.12 1.47
CA THR A 433 -3.23 14.16 2.40
C THR A 433 -4.76 14.27 2.40
N GLN A 434 -5.32 15.49 2.37
CA GLN A 434 -6.75 15.73 2.26
C GLN A 434 -7.33 15.18 0.95
N ALA A 435 -6.64 15.35 -0.18
CA ALA A 435 -7.08 14.86 -1.48
C ALA A 435 -7.10 13.31 -1.53
N ALA A 436 -6.05 12.67 -1.03
CA ALA A 436 -5.95 11.21 -0.93
C ALA A 436 -7.04 10.63 0.00
N LEU A 437 -7.24 11.26 1.17
CA LEU A 437 -8.30 10.89 2.12
C LEU A 437 -9.69 11.01 1.48
N ALA A 438 -10.00 12.13 0.81
CA ALA A 438 -11.28 12.33 0.15
C ALA A 438 -11.55 11.25 -0.89
N THR A 439 -10.54 10.91 -1.69
CA THR A 439 -10.63 9.88 -2.73
C THR A 439 -10.85 8.50 -2.13
N ALA A 440 -10.01 8.11 -1.16
CA ALA A 440 -10.10 6.82 -0.48
C ALA A 440 -11.44 6.65 0.24
N ALA A 441 -11.90 7.68 0.97
CA ALA A 441 -13.17 7.65 1.68
C ALA A 441 -14.36 7.57 0.70
N THR A 442 -14.33 8.32 -0.40
CA THR A 442 -15.38 8.26 -1.42
C THR A 442 -15.45 6.87 -2.05
N LEU A 443 -14.30 6.28 -2.40
CA LEU A 443 -14.23 4.95 -3.00
C LEU A 443 -14.68 3.86 -2.00
N ALA A 444 -14.29 3.98 -0.71
CA ALA A 444 -14.64 3.03 0.34
C ALA A 444 -16.10 3.12 0.80
N ARG A 445 -16.83 4.17 0.44
CA ARG A 445 -18.26 4.41 0.76
C ARG A 445 -18.53 4.48 2.27
N PRO A 446 -18.41 5.63 2.90
CA PRO A 446 -18.67 5.77 4.34
C PRO A 446 -20.13 5.47 4.66
N VAL A 447 -20.36 4.52 5.57
CA VAL A 447 -21.70 4.15 6.02
C VAL A 447 -22.17 5.00 7.18
N SER A 448 -23.48 5.12 7.33
CA SER A 448 -24.10 5.87 8.43
C SER A 448 -24.08 5.05 9.73
N THR A 449 -22.90 4.83 10.30
CA THR A 449 -22.74 4.37 11.70
C THR A 449 -22.34 5.53 12.57
N PRO A 450 -22.58 5.49 13.89
CA PRO A 450 -22.06 6.53 14.78
C PRO A 450 -20.54 6.58 14.78
N LEU A 451 -19.97 7.74 15.14
CA LEU A 451 -18.53 7.87 15.34
C LEU A 451 -18.07 7.05 16.54
N SER A 452 -16.86 6.49 16.43
CA SER A 452 -16.25 5.75 17.54
C SER A 452 -16.00 6.66 18.74
N PRO A 453 -16.16 6.16 19.97
CA PRO A 453 -15.79 6.92 21.16
C PRO A 453 -14.28 7.20 21.17
N THR A 454 -13.90 8.36 21.70
CA THR A 454 -12.51 8.82 21.78
C THR A 454 -12.09 9.04 23.22
N ASN A 455 -10.77 9.18 23.45
CA ASN A 455 -10.19 9.43 24.78
C ASN A 455 -10.65 8.40 25.82
N VAL A 456 -10.74 7.14 25.41
CA VAL A 456 -11.03 6.07 26.37
C VAL A 456 -9.87 5.98 27.35
N ALA A 457 -10.21 5.97 28.64
CA ALA A 457 -9.27 5.85 29.75
C ALA A 457 -9.74 4.74 30.69
N ALA A 458 -8.80 4.04 31.30
CA ALA A 458 -9.06 2.99 32.28
C ALA A 458 -8.23 3.25 33.53
N HIS A 459 -8.89 3.24 34.67
CA HIS A 459 -8.25 3.38 35.97
C HIS A 459 -8.61 2.18 36.87
N SER A 460 -7.62 1.47 37.40
CA SER A 460 -7.86 0.29 38.23
C SER A 460 -7.64 0.55 39.71
N VAL A 461 -8.49 -0.05 40.54
CA VAL A 461 -8.41 -0.03 42.01
C VAL A 461 -8.51 -1.45 42.53
N ILE A 462 -7.62 -1.80 43.47
CA ILE A 462 -7.70 -3.07 44.21
C ILE A 462 -8.58 -2.89 45.44
N VAL A 463 -9.71 -3.52 45.41
CA VAL A 463 -10.64 -3.56 46.57
C VAL A 463 -10.31 -4.77 47.44
N ARG A 464 -10.12 -4.55 48.75
CA ARG A 464 -9.85 -5.57 49.76
C ARG A 464 -11.00 -5.61 50.76
N SER A 465 -11.50 -6.79 51.00
CA SER A 465 -12.43 -7.07 52.11
C SER A 465 -11.81 -8.10 53.09
N LEU A 466 -12.48 -8.40 54.16
CA LEU A 466 -12.00 -9.41 55.15
C LEU A 466 -11.80 -10.80 54.53
N PHE A 467 -12.51 -11.12 53.43
CA PHE A 467 -12.54 -12.47 52.84
C PHE A 467 -12.20 -12.48 51.34
N SER A 468 -11.98 -11.33 50.72
CA SER A 468 -11.75 -11.29 49.25
C SER A 468 -10.89 -10.08 48.84
N ARG A 469 -10.18 -10.27 47.72
CA ARG A 469 -9.42 -9.23 47.03
C ARG A 469 -9.81 -9.29 45.55
N PHE A 470 -10.26 -8.21 44.99
CA PHE A 470 -10.61 -8.13 43.59
C PHE A 470 -10.21 -6.77 42.99
N LYS A 471 -10.02 -6.73 41.69
CA LYS A 471 -9.77 -5.52 40.95
C LYS A 471 -11.12 -4.94 40.45
N THR A 472 -11.21 -3.64 40.46
CA THR A 472 -12.28 -2.87 39.82
C THR A 472 -11.63 -1.90 38.84
N VAL A 473 -12.14 -1.82 37.61
CA VAL A 473 -11.66 -0.88 36.58
C VAL A 473 -12.76 0.15 36.29
N LEU A 474 -12.40 1.40 36.43
CA LEU A 474 -13.25 2.52 36.06
C LEU A 474 -12.84 2.95 34.65
N LEU A 475 -13.81 2.95 33.75
CA LEU A 475 -13.67 3.35 32.36
C LEU A 475 -14.35 4.69 32.13
N SER A 476 -13.77 5.55 31.31
CA SER A 476 -14.37 6.80 30.85
C SER A 476 -13.99 7.07 29.40
N TRP A 477 -14.85 7.79 28.67
CA TRP A 477 -14.63 8.12 27.26
C TRP A 477 -15.34 9.41 26.88
N LYS A 478 -15.14 9.86 25.63
CA LYS A 478 -15.89 10.98 25.04
C LYS A 478 -16.60 10.51 23.77
N SER A 479 -17.77 11.07 23.52
CA SER A 479 -18.48 10.96 22.25
C SER A 479 -18.99 12.36 21.86
N THR A 480 -18.82 12.70 20.59
CA THR A 480 -19.27 13.97 20.00
C THR A 480 -20.39 13.77 19.00
N ASP A 481 -20.74 12.52 18.70
CA ASP A 481 -21.80 12.21 17.74
C ASP A 481 -23.18 12.31 18.42
N PRO A 482 -24.05 13.22 17.98
CA PRO A 482 -25.37 13.45 18.59
C PRO A 482 -26.37 12.31 18.31
N THR A 483 -26.07 11.38 17.40
CA THR A 483 -26.92 10.24 17.05
C THR A 483 -26.77 9.08 18.04
N VAL A 484 -25.77 9.13 18.92
CA VAL A 484 -25.45 8.07 19.87
C VAL A 484 -26.48 8.03 21.00
N ILE A 485 -27.05 6.85 21.22
CA ILE A 485 -28.00 6.57 22.33
C ILE A 485 -27.39 5.73 23.45
N GLY A 486 -26.19 5.18 23.25
CA GLY A 486 -25.48 4.37 24.24
C GLY A 486 -24.19 3.78 23.72
N PHE A 487 -23.53 2.99 24.59
CA PHE A 487 -22.20 2.43 24.33
C PHE A 487 -22.15 0.95 24.69
N ASN A 488 -21.40 0.18 23.88
CA ASN A 488 -21.02 -1.19 24.21
C ASN A 488 -19.55 -1.21 24.65
N LEU A 489 -19.29 -2.02 25.68
CA LEU A 489 -17.96 -2.17 26.23
C LEU A 489 -17.45 -3.58 26.01
N TYR A 490 -16.21 -3.67 25.64
CA TYR A 490 -15.55 -4.93 25.35
C TYR A 490 -14.26 -5.04 26.15
N ARG A 491 -13.98 -6.25 26.62
CA ARG A 491 -12.82 -6.57 27.44
C ARG A 491 -12.07 -7.76 26.85
N SER A 492 -10.75 -7.72 26.92
CA SER A 492 -9.86 -8.83 26.64
C SER A 492 -8.81 -8.99 27.74
N THR A 493 -8.17 -10.14 27.82
CA THR A 493 -6.96 -10.40 28.63
C THR A 493 -5.71 -10.46 27.76
N THR A 494 -5.86 -10.33 26.46
CA THR A 494 -4.78 -10.28 25.47
C THR A 494 -4.90 -8.94 24.72
N PRO A 495 -3.82 -8.17 24.60
CA PRO A 495 -3.88 -6.90 23.89
C PRO A 495 -4.36 -7.10 22.44
N TYR A 496 -5.21 -6.20 21.99
CA TYR A 496 -5.67 -6.03 20.61
C TYR A 496 -6.52 -7.17 20.00
N VAL A 497 -6.78 -8.25 20.72
CA VAL A 497 -7.54 -9.39 20.20
C VAL A 497 -8.52 -9.97 21.22
N ASN A 498 -9.46 -10.80 20.76
CA ASN A 498 -10.37 -11.57 21.61
C ASN A 498 -11.25 -10.72 22.54
N PHE A 499 -11.65 -9.54 22.10
CA PHE A 499 -12.56 -8.67 22.82
C PHE A 499 -13.95 -9.30 22.95
N GLN A 500 -14.44 -9.39 24.18
CA GLN A 500 -15.78 -9.89 24.49
C GLN A 500 -16.60 -8.79 25.12
N ARG A 501 -17.83 -8.61 24.65
CA ARG A 501 -18.76 -7.63 25.21
C ARG A 501 -19.08 -7.94 26.67
N ILE A 502 -19.02 -6.94 27.54
CA ILE A 502 -19.21 -7.08 29.00
C ILE A 502 -20.52 -6.44 29.51
N ASN A 503 -21.20 -5.64 28.72
CA ASN A 503 -22.51 -5.09 29.07
C ASN A 503 -23.64 -5.78 28.29
N SER A 504 -24.77 -6.04 28.94
CA SER A 504 -25.93 -6.71 28.35
C SER A 504 -26.79 -5.78 27.47
N ALA A 505 -26.80 -4.48 27.78
CA ALA A 505 -27.49 -3.43 27.03
C ALA A 505 -26.59 -2.20 26.91
N PRO A 506 -26.76 -1.33 25.87
CA PRO A 506 -25.94 -0.15 25.72
C PRO A 506 -25.98 0.76 26.95
N VAL A 507 -24.80 1.15 27.44
CA VAL A 507 -24.63 2.07 28.58
C VAL A 507 -24.90 3.50 28.09
N LYS A 508 -25.71 4.25 28.81
CA LYS A 508 -26.14 5.59 28.41
C LYS A 508 -25.23 6.73 28.90
N THR A 509 -24.32 6.42 29.83
CA THR A 509 -23.30 7.33 30.35
C THR A 509 -21.97 7.15 29.63
N SER A 510 -21.08 8.13 29.75
CA SER A 510 -19.71 8.04 29.19
C SER A 510 -18.71 7.49 30.19
N ASP A 511 -19.19 6.64 31.10
CA ASP A 511 -18.40 5.94 32.11
C ASP A 511 -18.98 4.54 32.38
N TYR A 512 -18.12 3.64 32.84
CA TYR A 512 -18.52 2.29 33.24
C TYR A 512 -17.58 1.73 34.31
N THR A 513 -18.10 0.87 35.18
CA THR A 513 -17.30 0.22 36.22
C THR A 513 -17.35 -1.29 36.03
N ASP A 514 -16.21 -1.88 35.63
CA ASP A 514 -16.02 -3.33 35.56
C ASP A 514 -15.48 -3.84 36.91
N ARG A 515 -16.18 -4.79 37.52
CA ARG A 515 -15.96 -5.22 38.92
C ARG A 515 -15.62 -6.69 39.01
N PHE A 516 -15.09 -7.08 40.18
CA PHE A 516 -14.79 -8.47 40.55
C PHE A 516 -13.78 -9.15 39.63
N LEU A 517 -12.81 -8.42 39.16
CA LEU A 517 -11.75 -8.90 38.30
C LEU A 517 -10.60 -9.50 39.11
N GLU A 518 -9.82 -10.37 38.47
CA GLU A 518 -8.63 -10.96 39.09
C GLU A 518 -7.57 -9.87 39.36
N PRO A 519 -7.07 -9.74 40.60
CA PRO A 519 -6.21 -8.62 41.01
C PRO A 519 -4.89 -8.52 40.23
N ASN A 520 -4.32 -9.67 39.84
CA ASN A 520 -2.98 -9.75 39.23
C ASN A 520 -3.01 -9.95 37.71
N ARG A 521 -4.19 -9.80 37.08
CA ARG A 521 -4.35 -9.94 35.63
C ARG A 521 -4.50 -8.59 34.98
N SER A 522 -3.87 -8.39 33.82
CA SER A 522 -4.09 -7.22 32.98
C SER A 522 -5.34 -7.39 32.14
N TYR A 523 -6.09 -6.32 31.97
CA TYR A 523 -7.28 -6.25 31.14
C TYR A 523 -7.15 -5.09 30.14
N TYR A 524 -7.66 -5.34 28.95
CA TYR A 524 -7.67 -4.40 27.84
C TYR A 524 -9.12 -4.10 27.47
N TYR A 525 -9.42 -2.86 27.17
CA TYR A 525 -10.78 -2.41 26.91
C TYR A 525 -10.86 -1.59 25.63
N VAL A 526 -11.96 -1.78 24.92
CA VAL A 526 -12.42 -0.91 23.83
C VAL A 526 -13.89 -0.63 24.01
N VAL A 527 -14.35 0.51 23.48
CA VAL A 527 -15.73 0.97 23.55
C VAL A 527 -16.24 1.26 22.15
N THR A 528 -17.52 0.92 21.89
CA THR A 528 -18.22 1.31 20.67
C THR A 528 -19.42 2.19 21.01
N ALA A 529 -19.82 3.03 20.08
CA ALA A 529 -21.05 3.83 20.16
C ALA A 529 -22.19 3.11 19.42
N VAL A 530 -23.41 3.24 19.93
CA VAL A 530 -24.63 2.65 19.34
C VAL A 530 -25.64 3.76 19.06
N ASP A 531 -26.20 3.81 17.86
CA ASP A 531 -27.24 4.78 17.47
C ASP A 531 -28.66 4.27 17.68
N GLY A 532 -29.65 5.13 17.39
CA GLY A 532 -31.08 4.83 17.57
C GLY A 532 -31.62 3.71 16.66
N GLN A 533 -30.88 3.29 15.64
CA GLN A 533 -31.18 2.14 14.76
C GLN A 533 -30.45 0.86 15.20
N GLY A 534 -29.69 0.91 16.31
CA GLY A 534 -28.91 -0.23 16.79
C GLY A 534 -27.60 -0.47 16.01
N ARG A 535 -27.19 0.45 15.15
CA ARG A 535 -25.93 0.34 14.42
C ARG A 535 -24.78 0.70 15.34
N GLU A 536 -23.68 0.01 15.23
CA GLU A 536 -22.53 0.10 16.11
C GLU A 536 -21.32 0.67 15.37
N SER A 537 -20.58 1.58 16.02
CA SER A 537 -19.33 2.14 15.50
C SER A 537 -18.20 1.11 15.41
N ASN A 538 -17.05 1.50 14.89
CA ASN A 538 -15.80 0.78 15.10
C ASN A 538 -15.38 0.86 16.58
N TYR A 539 -14.38 0.07 16.97
CA TYR A 539 -13.76 0.17 18.29
C TYR A 539 -13.07 1.53 18.48
N SER A 540 -13.08 2.00 19.72
CA SER A 540 -12.26 3.11 20.17
C SER A 540 -10.76 2.75 20.19
N ASN A 541 -9.90 3.70 20.59
CA ASN A 541 -8.58 3.37 21.07
C ASN A 541 -8.65 2.30 22.18
N GLU A 542 -7.74 1.32 22.14
CA GLU A 542 -7.57 0.36 23.22
C GLU A 542 -6.91 1.02 24.43
N VAL A 543 -7.37 0.66 25.62
CA VAL A 543 -6.72 1.04 26.86
C VAL A 543 -6.47 -0.18 27.73
N ARG A 544 -5.31 -0.21 28.37
CA ARG A 544 -4.99 -1.18 29.41
C ARG A 544 -5.38 -0.62 30.78
N ASP A 545 -5.82 -1.49 31.69
CA ASP A 545 -6.06 -1.12 33.06
C ASP A 545 -4.73 -0.72 33.75
N ASP A 546 -4.56 0.58 33.99
CA ASP A 546 -3.38 1.08 34.69
C ASP A 546 -3.38 0.64 36.14
N GLN A 547 -2.39 -0.14 36.52
CA GLN A 547 -2.05 -0.33 37.91
C GLN A 547 -1.17 0.83 38.36
N LYS A 548 -1.76 1.92 38.85
CA LYS A 548 -1.01 2.77 39.78
C LYS A 548 -0.98 2.06 41.12
N ASN A 549 0.21 1.59 41.54
CA ASN A 549 0.50 1.06 42.85
C ASN A 549 0.17 2.02 43.98
#